data_cdd36aee14b17c6d1c2b8637aec191e2
#
_entry.id   cdd36aee14b17c6d1c2b8637aec191e2
#
_cell.length_a   1.000
_cell.length_b   1.000
_cell.length_c   1.000
_cell.angle_alpha   90.00
_cell.angle_beta   90.00
_cell.angle_gamma   90.00
#
_symmetry.space_group_name_H-M   'P 1'
#
loop_
_entity.id
_entity.type
_entity.pdbx_description
1 polymer ?
#
loop_
_entity_poly.entity_id
_entity_poly.type
_entity_poly.pdbx_seq_one_letter_code
_entity_poly.pdbx_strand_id
1 'polypeptide(L)' 'MDGRRRTLEQPDLERITRAALKELGVSAPDVTIAPIDGQPGQWRIDIPGNRTGPRMLKIKCGAGTTAGWVREQIFNQYTV' A
#
# COMPACT_ATOMS: atom_id res chain seq x y z
N MET A 1 -7.49 -13.25 22.49
CA MET A 1 -7.60 -12.79 22.22
C MET A 1 -7.65 -12.41 21.58
N ASP A 2 -7.55 -12.49 21.14
CA ASP A 2 -7.59 -11.93 20.68
C ASP A 2 -8.15 -11.54 19.71
N GLY A 3 -8.87 -12.00 19.35
CA GLY A 3 -9.62 -11.49 18.20
C GLY A 3 -9.61 -10.05 18.05
N ARG A 4 -8.81 -9.47 18.63
CA ARG A 4 -8.78 -8.07 18.48
C ARG A 4 -8.16 -7.71 17.21
N ARG A 5 -8.51 -6.61 16.69
CA ARG A 5 -7.98 -6.14 15.45
C ARG A 5 -6.55 -5.78 15.62
N ARG A 6 -5.79 -6.08 14.61
CA ARG A 6 -4.40 -5.74 14.54
C ARG A 6 -4.22 -4.56 13.60
N THR A 7 -3.21 -3.77 13.90
CA THR A 7 -2.75 -2.78 12.95
C THR A 7 -1.94 -3.52 11.89
N LEU A 8 -2.20 -3.24 10.64
CA LEU A 8 -1.41 -3.83 9.56
C LEU A 8 0.02 -3.31 9.65
N GLU A 9 0.95 -4.21 9.43
CA GLU A 9 2.37 -3.88 9.50
C GLU A 9 2.97 -3.87 8.12
N GLN A 10 4.23 -3.44 8.03
CA GLN A 10 4.89 -3.30 6.74
C GLN A 10 4.81 -4.56 5.88
N PRO A 11 5.08 -5.77 6.41
CA PRO A 11 4.96 -6.96 5.57
C PRO A 11 3.56 -7.18 5.02
N ASP A 12 2.56 -6.84 5.82
CA ASP A 12 1.17 -6.96 5.37
C ASP A 12 0.90 -5.99 4.24
N LEU A 13 1.35 -4.76 4.40
CA LEU A 13 1.13 -3.74 3.38
C LEU A 13 1.86 -4.09 2.08
N GLU A 14 3.05 -4.64 2.19
CA GLU A 14 3.78 -5.07 1.00
C GLU A 14 3.01 -6.14 0.23
N ARG A 15 2.48 -7.11 0.95
CA ARG A 15 1.74 -8.20 0.32
C ARG A 15 0.47 -7.67 -0.35
N ILE A 16 -0.25 -6.81 0.36
CA ILE A 16 -1.49 -6.25 -0.17
C ILE A 16 -1.20 -5.41 -1.40
N THR A 17 -0.15 -4.60 -1.32
CA THR A 17 0.22 -3.72 -2.43
C THR A 17 0.60 -4.52 -3.66
N ARG A 18 1.41 -5.55 -3.48
CA ARG A 18 1.82 -6.37 -4.63
C ARG A 18 0.64 -7.06 -5.26
N ALA A 19 -0.28 -7.56 -4.44
CA ALA A 19 -1.47 -8.21 -4.96
C ALA A 19 -2.34 -7.22 -5.73
N ALA A 20 -2.51 -6.02 -5.19
CA ALA A 20 -3.32 -5.00 -5.84
C ALA A 20 -2.71 -4.60 -7.18
N LEU A 21 -1.40 -4.38 -7.21
CA LEU A 21 -0.73 -4.00 -8.45
C LEU A 21 -0.81 -5.10 -9.49
N LYS A 22 -0.72 -6.34 -9.05
CA LYS A 22 -0.85 -7.46 -9.97
C LYS A 22 -2.23 -7.48 -10.62
N GLU A 23 -3.26 -7.17 -9.85
CA GLU A 23 -4.61 -7.11 -10.41
C GLU A 23 -4.75 -5.97 -11.40
N LEU A 24 -3.97 -4.93 -11.23
CA LEU A 24 -3.96 -3.81 -12.18
C LEU A 24 -3.07 -4.06 -13.38
N GLY A 25 -2.44 -5.22 -13.44
CA GLY A 25 -1.56 -5.55 -14.55
C GLY A 25 -0.19 -4.91 -14.44
N VAL A 26 0.18 -4.50 -13.25
CA VAL A 26 1.46 -3.82 -13.02
C VAL A 26 2.46 -4.81 -12.44
N SER A 27 3.61 -4.91 -13.07
CA SER A 27 4.69 -5.72 -12.54
C SER A 27 5.63 -4.79 -11.80
N ALA A 28 5.68 -4.94 -10.48
CA ALA A 28 6.48 -4.03 -9.66
C ALA A 28 7.20 -4.83 -8.58
N PRO A 29 8.20 -5.63 -8.97
CA PRO A 29 8.92 -6.44 -7.99
C PRO A 29 9.72 -5.61 -7.00
N ASP A 30 10.05 -4.39 -7.36
CA ASP A 30 10.89 -3.54 -6.51
C ASP A 30 10.08 -2.48 -5.77
N VAL A 31 8.79 -2.68 -5.63
CA VAL A 31 7.97 -1.73 -4.90
C VAL A 31 8.43 -1.66 -3.44
N THR A 32 8.50 -0.47 -2.91
CA THR A 32 8.89 -0.27 -1.52
C THR A 32 7.80 0.48 -0.77
N ILE A 33 7.66 0.16 0.49
CA ILE A 33 6.66 0.75 1.35
C ILE A 33 7.35 1.20 2.63
N ALA A 34 7.10 2.45 3.02
CA ALA A 34 7.71 2.98 4.22
C ALA A 34 6.73 3.92 4.92
N PRO A 35 6.81 4.00 6.26
CA PRO A 35 6.00 4.97 6.96
C PRO A 35 6.49 6.38 6.66
N ILE A 36 5.56 7.33 6.71
CA ILE A 36 5.89 8.72 6.47
C ILE A 36 6.23 9.35 7.81
N ASP A 37 7.42 9.93 7.91
CA ASP A 37 7.87 10.55 9.14
C ASP A 37 6.94 11.70 9.53
N GLY A 38 6.62 11.75 10.82
CA GLY A 38 5.79 12.80 11.34
C GLY A 38 4.31 12.66 11.01
N GLN A 39 3.91 11.57 10.37
CA GLN A 39 2.53 11.35 10.02
C GLN A 39 2.12 9.93 10.40
N PRO A 40 1.80 9.71 11.66
CA PRO A 40 1.41 8.37 12.12
C PRO A 40 0.23 7.84 11.32
N GLY A 41 0.28 6.57 11.00
CA GLY A 41 -0.80 5.95 10.25
C GLY A 41 -0.79 6.24 8.77
N GLN A 42 0.23 6.89 8.26
CA GLN A 42 0.36 7.13 6.83
C GLN A 42 1.61 6.45 6.30
N TRP A 43 1.47 5.91 5.11
CA TRP A 43 2.53 5.15 4.47
C TRP A 43 2.73 5.60 3.04
N ARG A 44 3.95 5.48 2.59
CA ARG A 44 4.29 5.83 1.22
C ARG A 44 4.63 4.55 0.47
N ILE A 45 4.08 4.44 -0.72
CA ILE A 45 4.36 3.33 -1.60
C ILE A 45 5.10 3.89 -2.81
N ASP A 46 6.34 3.45 -2.99
CA ASP A 46 7.15 3.85 -4.13
C ASP A 46 7.16 2.73 -5.15
N ILE A 47 6.67 3.00 -6.33
CA ILE A 47 6.63 2.04 -7.42
C ILE A 47 7.69 2.49 -8.43
N PRO A 48 8.75 1.71 -8.62
CA PRO A 48 9.81 2.09 -9.55
C PRO A 48 9.28 2.29 -10.95
N GLY A 49 10.03 3.01 -11.72
CA GLY A 49 9.63 3.35 -13.07
C GLY A 49 9.32 2.15 -13.92
N ASN A 50 8.30 2.31 -14.72
CA ASN A 50 7.97 1.36 -15.76
C ASN A 50 7.72 2.24 -16.98
N ARG A 51 6.81 1.85 -17.84
CA ARG A 51 6.57 2.63 -19.04
C ARG A 51 6.16 4.06 -18.77
N THR A 52 5.41 4.28 -17.72
CA THR A 52 4.90 5.60 -17.40
C THR A 52 5.77 6.35 -16.39
N GLY A 53 6.88 5.72 -15.97
CA GLY A 53 7.76 6.34 -14.99
C GLY A 53 7.42 5.96 -13.57
N PRO A 54 8.22 6.41 -12.62
CA PRO A 54 7.99 6.07 -11.23
C PRO A 54 6.73 6.73 -10.70
N ARG A 55 6.09 6.03 -9.76
CA ARG A 55 4.89 6.53 -9.10
C ARG A 55 5.05 6.43 -7.61
N MET A 56 4.42 7.35 -6.92
CA MET A 56 4.38 7.33 -5.47
C MET A 56 2.95 7.46 -5.02
N LEU A 57 2.52 6.56 -4.16
CA LEU A 57 1.19 6.59 -3.60
C LEU A 57 1.28 6.81 -2.11
N LYS A 58 0.25 7.42 -1.55
CA LYS A 58 0.15 7.60 -0.11
C LYS A 58 -1.11 6.93 0.36
N ILE A 59 -0.97 6.08 1.38
CA ILE A 59 -2.13 5.38 1.92
C ILE A 59 -2.22 5.64 3.41
N LYS A 60 -3.44 5.56 3.91
CA LYS A 60 -3.70 5.66 5.33
C LYS A 60 -3.95 4.27 5.86
N CYS A 61 -3.25 3.93 6.92
CA CYS A 61 -3.37 2.62 7.53
C CYS A 61 -3.10 2.74 9.00
N GLY A 62 -4.15 2.77 9.78
CA GLY A 62 -4.05 2.84 11.22
C GLY A 62 -4.74 1.66 11.86
N ALA A 63 -5.00 1.78 13.15
CA ALA A 63 -5.70 0.73 13.87
C ALA A 63 -7.08 0.52 13.24
N GLY A 64 -7.40 -0.73 12.96
CA GLY A 64 -8.70 -1.04 12.40
C GLY A 64 -8.78 -0.96 10.88
N THR A 65 -7.74 -0.52 10.22
CA THR A 65 -7.73 -0.50 8.76
C THR A 65 -7.67 -1.93 8.22
N THR A 66 -8.47 -2.22 7.22
CA THR A 66 -8.53 -3.55 6.65
C THR A 66 -7.72 -3.63 5.37
N ALA A 67 -7.39 -4.85 4.97
CA ALA A 67 -6.70 -5.08 3.71
C ALA A 67 -7.50 -4.54 2.54
N GLY A 68 -8.82 -4.73 2.58
CA GLY A 68 -9.67 -4.22 1.51
C GLY A 68 -9.62 -2.71 1.38
N TRP A 69 -9.54 -2.01 2.49
CA TRP A 69 -9.45 -0.56 2.45
C TRP A 69 -8.13 -0.09 1.85
N VAL A 70 -7.03 -0.76 2.22
CA VAL A 70 -5.73 -0.44 1.64
C VAL A 70 -5.73 -0.69 0.14
N ARG A 71 -6.28 -1.83 -0.26
CA ARG A 71 -6.35 -2.18 -1.67
C ARG A 71 -7.14 -1.14 -2.46
N GLU A 72 -8.24 -0.67 -1.89
CA GLU A 72 -9.06 0.32 -2.57
C GLU A 72 -8.33 1.64 -2.72
N GLN A 73 -7.60 2.06 -1.70
CA GLN A 73 -6.79 3.28 -1.81
C GLN A 73 -5.78 3.17 -2.94
N ILE A 74 -5.14 2.01 -3.06
CA ILE A 74 -4.16 1.80 -4.12
C ILE A 74 -4.83 1.87 -5.48
N PHE A 75 -5.95 1.22 -5.64
CA PHE A 75 -6.68 1.24 -6.90
C PHE A 75 -7.07 2.67 -7.27
N ASN A 76 -7.62 3.41 -6.32
CA ASN A 76 -8.08 4.77 -6.60
C ASN A 76 -6.94 5.68 -7.01
N GLN A 77 -5.81 5.57 -6.36
CA GLN A 77 -4.70 6.46 -6.66
C GLN A 77 -3.98 6.05 -7.94
N TYR A 78 -3.89 4.77 -8.20
CA TYR A 78 -3.13 4.31 -9.35
C TYR A 78 -3.88 4.53 -10.66
N THR A 79 -5.19 4.43 -10.62
CA THR A 79 -5.99 4.52 -11.85
C THR A 79 -6.40 5.94 -12.20
N VAL A 80 -6.11 6.88 -11.36
CA VAL A 80 -6.46 8.29 -11.63
C VAL A 80 -5.53 8.92 -12.65
#